data_620247178af83fa35ed8a9922959fb5e
#
_entry.id   620247178af83fa35ed8a9922959fb5e
#
_cell.length_a   1.000
_cell.length_b   1.000
_cell.length_c   1.000
_cell.angle_alpha   90.00
_cell.angle_beta   90.00
_cell.angle_gamma   90.00
#
_symmetry.space_group_name_H-M   'P 1'
#
loop_
_entity.id
_entity.type
_entity.pdbx_description
1 polymer ?
#
loop_
_entity_poly.entity_id
_entity_poly.type
_entity_poly.pdbx_seq_one_letter_code
_entity_poly.pdbx_strand_id
1 'polypeptide(L)'
;MKNEMIAKVLKELRKQNSMTVHDVVVKLGDKSINIADKTLYGWESGQAQPDADTLLVLCEIYQVEDILSTFGYKENAPINATEYEKKVIFALREHPEMAPAVNKLLDIQ
;
A
#
# COMPACT_ATOMS: atom_id res chain seq x y z
N MET A 1 5.12 -8.87 -18.45
CA MET A 1 4.48 -7.58 -18.72
C MET A 1 4.56 -6.70 -17.50
N LYS A 2 5.00 -5.47 -17.68
CA LYS A 2 5.11 -4.55 -16.56
C LYS A 2 3.77 -3.90 -16.26
N ASN A 3 3.49 -3.72 -15.00
CA ASN A 3 2.26 -3.06 -14.58
C ASN A 3 2.57 -1.60 -14.27
N GLU A 4 2.14 -0.71 -15.13
CA GLU A 4 2.40 0.72 -14.96
C GLU A 4 1.77 1.28 -13.68
N MET A 5 0.70 0.66 -13.23
CA MET A 5 0.06 1.08 -11.99
C MET A 5 1.00 0.92 -10.81
N ILE A 6 1.83 -0.12 -10.80
CA ILE A 6 2.79 -0.34 -9.72
C ILE A 6 3.75 0.86 -9.62
N ALA A 7 4.30 1.28 -10.76
CA ALA A 7 5.23 2.40 -10.78
C ALA A 7 4.59 3.67 -10.23
N LYS A 8 3.41 3.98 -10.72
CA LYS A 8 2.69 5.18 -10.32
C LYS A 8 2.35 5.16 -8.83
N VAL A 9 1.85 4.03 -8.36
CA VAL A 9 1.44 3.90 -6.97
C VAL A 9 2.64 4.00 -6.03
N LEU A 10 3.76 3.35 -6.39
CA LEU A 10 4.96 3.43 -5.56
C LEU A 10 5.42 4.87 -5.38
N LYS A 11 5.42 5.65 -6.45
CA LYS A 11 5.81 7.04 -6.37
C LYS A 11 4.86 7.85 -5.48
N GLU A 12 3.56 7.63 -5.65
CA GLU A 12 2.56 8.32 -4.84
C GLU A 12 2.66 7.96 -3.37
N LEU A 13 2.86 6.69 -3.07
CA LEU A 13 3.00 6.23 -1.69
C LEU A 13 4.22 6.87 -1.03
N ARG A 14 5.32 6.96 -1.76
CA ARG A 14 6.53 7.60 -1.23
C ARG A 14 6.23 9.07 -0.89
N LYS A 15 5.57 9.77 -1.79
CA LYS A 15 5.23 11.17 -1.56
C LYS A 15 4.25 11.37 -0.42
N GLN A 16 3.26 10.48 -0.33
CA GLN A 16 2.28 10.54 0.76
C GLN A 16 2.93 10.35 2.12
N ASN A 17 4.02 9.59 2.16
CA ASN A 17 4.75 9.35 3.40
C ASN A 17 5.88 10.38 3.60
N SER A 18 5.95 11.39 2.75
CA SER A 18 6.92 12.47 2.85
C SER A 18 8.37 11.96 2.86
N MET A 19 8.64 10.95 2.05
CA MET A 19 9.97 10.37 1.95
C MET A 19 10.64 10.73 0.64
N THR A 20 11.96 10.94 0.69
CA THR A 20 12.74 11.05 -0.55
C THR A 20 13.09 9.64 -1.03
N VAL A 21 13.57 9.54 -2.27
CA VAL A 21 14.04 8.26 -2.79
C VAL A 21 15.14 7.69 -1.88
N HIS A 22 16.06 8.54 -1.46
CA HIS A 22 17.14 8.09 -0.60
C HIS A 22 16.62 7.59 0.75
N ASP A 23 15.61 8.23 1.32
CA ASP A 23 15.01 7.79 2.58
C ASP A 23 14.49 6.37 2.46
N VAL A 24 13.84 6.06 1.35
CA VAL A 24 13.30 4.72 1.11
C VAL A 24 14.43 3.71 0.94
N VAL A 25 15.48 4.09 0.21
CA VAL A 25 16.63 3.21 0.03
C VAL A 25 17.27 2.87 1.37
N VAL A 26 17.38 3.85 2.27
CA VAL A 26 17.92 3.62 3.59
C VAL A 26 17.03 2.66 4.39
N LYS A 27 15.72 2.84 4.32
CA LYS A 27 14.79 1.96 5.02
C LYS A 27 14.83 0.53 4.48
N LEU A 28 14.98 0.38 3.17
CA LEU A 28 15.14 -0.94 2.58
C LEU A 28 16.44 -1.59 3.07
N GLY A 29 17.51 -0.79 3.16
CA GLY A 29 18.78 -1.29 3.69
C GLY A 29 18.63 -1.81 5.11
N ASP A 30 17.83 -1.16 5.94
CA ASP A 30 17.56 -1.60 7.30
C ASP A 30 16.87 -2.97 7.32
N LYS A 31 16.20 -3.31 6.24
CA LYS A 31 15.54 -4.61 6.09
C LYS A 31 16.35 -5.58 5.23
N SER A 32 17.64 -5.30 5.10
CA SER A 32 18.59 -6.12 4.37
C SER A 32 18.35 -6.16 2.85
N ILE A 33 17.67 -5.18 2.32
CA ILE A 33 17.47 -5.04 0.88
C ILE A 33 18.31 -3.86 0.43
N ASN A 34 19.47 -4.14 -0.16
CA ASN A 34 20.42 -3.10 -0.54
C ASN A 34 20.29 -2.78 -2.02
N ILE A 35 19.80 -1.59 -2.32
CA ILE A 35 19.67 -1.11 -3.70
C ILE A 35 20.23 0.30 -3.80
N ALA A 36 20.46 0.73 -5.02
CA ALA A 36 20.88 2.12 -5.28
C ALA A 36 19.64 3.00 -5.50
N ASP A 37 19.79 4.29 -5.28
CA ASP A 37 18.71 5.24 -5.54
C ASP A 37 18.20 5.10 -6.98
N LYS A 38 19.10 4.87 -7.92
CA LYS A 38 18.77 4.68 -9.33
C LYS A 38 17.80 3.52 -9.53
N THR A 39 17.96 2.47 -8.77
CA THR A 39 17.08 1.30 -8.86
C THR A 39 15.66 1.68 -8.46
N LEU A 40 15.51 2.43 -7.38
CA LEU A 40 14.20 2.88 -6.94
C LEU A 40 13.55 3.81 -7.97
N TYR A 41 14.33 4.72 -8.54
CA TYR A 41 13.82 5.56 -9.61
C TYR A 41 13.31 4.73 -10.79
N GLY A 42 14.02 3.65 -11.12
CA GLY A 42 13.59 2.74 -12.18
C GLY A 42 12.23 2.11 -11.88
N TRP A 43 11.99 1.76 -10.63
CA TRP A 43 10.70 1.19 -10.24
C TRP A 43 9.58 2.24 -10.33
N GLU A 44 9.88 3.49 -10.00
CA GLU A 44 8.88 4.55 -10.03
C GLU A 44 8.64 5.11 -11.41
N SER A 45 9.54 4.87 -12.35
CA SER A 45 9.38 5.30 -13.73
C SER A 45 8.78 4.21 -14.63
N GLY A 46 8.66 3.00 -14.11
CA GLY A 46 8.12 1.90 -14.89
C GLY A 46 9.14 1.16 -15.73
N GLN A 47 10.43 1.52 -15.64
CA GLN A 47 11.47 0.82 -16.38
C GLN A 47 11.70 -0.58 -15.86
N ALA A 48 11.46 -0.77 -14.57
CA ALA A 48 11.63 -2.06 -13.91
C ALA A 48 10.58 -2.18 -12.82
N GLN A 49 10.49 -3.36 -12.23
CA GLN A 49 9.60 -3.57 -11.10
C GLN A 49 10.37 -4.28 -9.99
N PRO A 50 10.03 -3.98 -8.72
CA PRO A 50 10.61 -4.75 -7.63
C PRO A 50 10.09 -6.18 -7.68
N ASP A 51 10.84 -7.12 -7.12
CA ASP A 51 10.33 -8.48 -7.00
C ASP A 51 9.25 -8.51 -5.91
N ALA A 52 8.59 -9.66 -5.79
CA ALA A 52 7.46 -9.77 -4.86
C ALA A 52 7.85 -9.49 -3.42
N ASP A 53 8.97 -10.03 -2.98
CA ASP A 53 9.40 -9.83 -1.60
C ASP A 53 9.70 -8.37 -1.31
N THR A 54 10.40 -7.71 -2.24
CA THR A 54 10.73 -6.30 -2.08
C THR A 54 9.48 -5.44 -2.11
N LEU A 55 8.54 -5.77 -2.98
CA LEU A 55 7.29 -5.02 -3.05
C LEU A 55 6.52 -5.10 -1.73
N LEU A 56 6.48 -6.28 -1.12
CA LEU A 56 5.81 -6.44 0.16
C LEU A 56 6.50 -5.64 1.26
N VAL A 57 7.83 -5.60 1.24
CA VAL A 57 8.58 -4.78 2.19
C VAL A 57 8.30 -3.29 1.97
N LEU A 58 8.23 -2.85 0.72
CA LEU A 58 7.86 -1.47 0.42
C LEU A 58 6.47 -1.15 0.94
N CYS A 59 5.53 -2.06 0.79
CA CYS A 59 4.19 -1.87 1.33
C CYS A 59 4.21 -1.71 2.85
N GLU A 60 5.08 -2.45 3.51
CA GLU A 60 5.25 -2.31 4.95
C GLU A 60 5.81 -0.94 5.30
N ILE A 61 6.84 -0.50 4.59
CA ILE A 61 7.47 0.81 4.79
C ILE A 61 6.45 1.93 4.58
N TYR A 62 5.61 1.81 3.57
CA TYR A 62 4.61 2.81 3.23
C TYR A 62 3.28 2.61 3.98
N GLN A 63 3.22 1.62 4.86
CA GLN A 63 2.05 1.35 5.69
C GLN A 63 0.79 1.09 4.86
N VAL A 64 0.94 0.29 3.81
CA VAL A 64 -0.18 -0.11 2.97
C VAL A 64 -0.94 -1.25 3.64
N GLU A 65 -2.23 -1.06 3.85
CA GLU A 65 -3.05 -2.08 4.50
C GLU A 65 -3.71 -3.03 3.50
N ASP A 66 -4.16 -2.50 2.38
CA ASP A 66 -4.81 -3.32 1.35
C ASP A 66 -4.00 -3.24 0.06
N ILE A 67 -3.06 -4.16 -0.06
CA ILE A 67 -2.13 -4.16 -1.18
C ILE A 67 -2.84 -4.31 -2.52
N LEU A 68 -3.76 -5.25 -2.62
CA LEU A 68 -4.42 -5.50 -3.89
C LEU A 68 -5.24 -4.30 -4.35
N SER A 69 -5.98 -3.71 -3.45
CA SER A 69 -6.78 -2.53 -3.77
C SER A 69 -5.89 -1.34 -4.11
N THR A 70 -4.83 -1.13 -3.32
CA THR A 70 -3.91 -0.02 -3.52
C THR A 70 -3.27 -0.06 -4.90
N PHE A 71 -2.94 -1.25 -5.39
CA PHE A 71 -2.29 -1.42 -6.69
C PHE A 71 -3.27 -1.74 -7.82
N GLY A 72 -4.56 -1.61 -7.56
CA GLY A 72 -5.57 -1.72 -8.59
C GLY A 72 -6.03 -3.11 -8.96
N TYR A 73 -5.63 -4.12 -8.20
CA TYR A 73 -5.98 -5.49 -8.54
C TYR A 73 -7.31 -5.96 -7.98
N LYS A 74 -7.83 -5.23 -7.00
CA LYS A 74 -9.07 -5.62 -6.37
C LYS A 74 -10.24 -4.78 -6.84
N GLU A 75 -9.85 -3.80 -7.64
CA GLU A 75 -10.75 -2.85 -8.11
C GLU A 75 -12.17 -3.25 -7.98
N ASN A 76 -12.94 -2.78 -8.76
CA ASN A 76 -14.35 -2.86 -8.77
C ASN A 76 -14.89 -4.24 -8.99
N ALA A 77 -14.06 -5.21 -8.79
CA ALA A 77 -14.55 -6.53 -8.74
C ALA A 77 -15.74 -6.45 -7.85
N PRO A 78 -16.83 -7.03 -8.24
CA PRO A 78 -18.07 -6.90 -7.49
C PRO A 78 -17.83 -7.41 -6.12
N ILE A 79 -17.32 -6.54 -5.34
CA ILE A 79 -17.23 -6.80 -3.95
C ILE A 79 -18.65 -6.88 -3.54
N ASN A 80 -19.02 -8.02 -3.13
CA ASN A 80 -20.26 -8.17 -2.48
C ASN A 80 -20.25 -7.15 -1.35
N ALA A 81 -21.10 -6.18 -1.43
CA ALA A 81 -21.16 -5.13 -0.42
C ALA A 81 -21.29 -5.72 0.98
N THR A 82 -22.01 -6.83 1.09
CA THR A 82 -22.19 -7.50 2.35
C THR A 82 -20.88 -7.97 2.95
N GLU A 83 -19.99 -8.49 2.12
CA GLU A 83 -18.69 -8.93 2.63
C GLU A 83 -17.83 -7.76 3.07
N TYR A 84 -17.90 -6.66 2.34
CA TYR A 84 -17.18 -5.46 2.72
C TYR A 84 -17.68 -4.96 4.08
N GLU A 85 -18.99 -4.91 4.25
CA GLU A 85 -19.57 -4.49 5.51
C GLU A 85 -19.16 -5.39 6.66
N LYS A 86 -19.09 -6.69 6.43
CA LYS A 86 -18.66 -7.62 7.46
C LYS A 86 -17.22 -7.36 7.88
N LYS A 87 -16.36 -7.08 6.92
CA LYS A 87 -14.96 -6.76 7.23
C LYS A 87 -14.85 -5.50 8.06
N VAL A 88 -15.65 -4.51 7.74
CA VAL A 88 -15.63 -3.25 8.48
C VAL A 88 -16.13 -3.47 9.91
N ILE A 89 -17.19 -4.22 10.06
CA ILE A 89 -17.72 -4.53 11.38
C ILE A 89 -16.71 -5.29 12.22
N PHE A 90 -16.00 -6.22 11.62
CA PHE A 90 -14.93 -6.95 12.30
C PHE A 90 -13.86 -6.01 12.82
N ALA A 91 -13.43 -5.09 11.99
CA ALA A 91 -12.40 -4.13 12.37
C ALA A 91 -12.88 -3.28 13.55
N LEU A 92 -14.14 -2.88 13.54
CA LEU A 92 -14.71 -2.10 14.63
C LEU A 92 -14.71 -2.85 15.94
N ARG A 93 -14.98 -4.14 15.90
CA ARG A 93 -14.99 -4.96 17.10
C ARG A 93 -13.62 -5.14 17.69
N GLU A 94 -12.60 -5.20 16.84
CA GLU A 94 -11.23 -5.35 17.30
C GLU A 94 -10.67 -4.04 17.82
N HIS A 95 -11.23 -2.93 17.38
CA HIS A 95 -10.76 -1.60 17.76
C HIS A 95 -11.91 -0.74 18.23
N PRO A 96 -12.50 -1.06 19.37
CA PRO A 96 -13.68 -0.33 19.87
C PRO A 96 -13.44 1.18 19.99
N GLU A 97 -12.21 1.57 20.29
CA GLU A 97 -11.86 2.97 20.45
C GLU A 97 -11.99 3.74 19.13
N MET A 98 -11.98 3.03 18.01
CA MET A 98 -12.13 3.64 16.69
C MET A 98 -13.56 3.60 16.17
N ALA A 99 -14.43 2.90 16.87
CA ALA A 99 -15.80 2.68 16.40
C ALA A 99 -16.54 3.96 16.02
N PRO A 100 -16.50 5.02 16.83
CA PRO A 100 -17.26 6.22 16.48
C PRO A 100 -16.80 6.84 15.17
N ALA A 101 -15.49 6.91 14.97
CA ALA A 101 -14.94 7.50 13.76
C ALA A 101 -15.21 6.65 12.53
N VAL A 102 -15.01 5.34 12.65
CA VAL A 102 -15.20 4.44 11.53
C VAL A 102 -16.67 4.33 11.17
N ASN A 103 -17.54 4.23 12.16
CA ASN A 103 -18.97 4.20 11.91
C ASN A 103 -19.42 5.45 11.17
N LYS A 104 -18.90 6.59 11.57
CA LYS A 104 -19.25 7.85 10.94
C LYS A 104 -18.83 7.89 9.48
N LEU A 105 -17.61 7.42 9.21
CA LEU A 105 -17.07 7.42 7.86
C LEU A 105 -17.81 6.45 6.95
N LEU A 106 -18.20 5.33 7.49
CA LEU A 106 -18.80 4.26 6.71
C LEU A 106 -20.31 4.17 6.87
N ASP A 107 -20.86 5.04 7.71
CA ASP A 107 -22.28 5.07 8.00
C ASP A 107 -22.78 3.71 8.48
N ILE A 108 -22.00 3.07 9.34
CA ILE A 108 -22.33 1.77 9.92
C ILE A 108 -22.56 1.95 11.40
N GLN A 109 -23.60 1.36 11.87
CA GLN A 109 -23.92 1.41 13.29
C GLN A 109 -23.82 0.05 13.92
#